data_f1f24a1f743a18105dbe383fa6c6ed0d
#
_entry.id   f1f24a1f743a18105dbe383fa6c6ed0d
#
_cell.length_a   1.000
_cell.length_b   1.000
_cell.length_c   1.000
_cell.angle_alpha   90.00
_cell.angle_beta   90.00
_cell.angle_gamma   90.00
#
_symmetry.space_group_name_H-M   'P 1'
#
loop_
_entity.id
_entity.type
_entity.pdbx_description
1 polymer ?
#
loop_
_entity_poly.entity_id
_entity_poly.type
_entity_poly.pdbx_seq_one_letter_code
_entity_poly.pdbx_strand_id
1 'polypeptide(L)'
;MKALILVGGFGTRLRPLTLSVPKPLVDFANKPMILHQIEALVKAGVTDIVLAVNYKPEVMVAVLKKYEVKFGITITFSVEKEPLGTAGPLALAREVLGKDDSPFFVLNADVTCEYPFEKMRDFHMEHGNEGTILATKVEEPSKYGVIVTQPKSTRIERFVEKPVEFVGNRINAGIYIFSPSILDRIELRPTSIEKEIFPKMASDQQLHTFDLEGYWMDVGQPKDFLTGTCLYLSSLAKRNPELLAPASEEYVNGGNVLVDPSARIGKGCKIGPNVTIGPNVIIGDGVRLQRCVLMEATHVKDYAWIKNSIVGWHSSIGRWSRLDGVTVLGDDVHIGHELYINGASVLPHKSINANVCEPGIVM
;
A
#
# COMPACT_ATOMS: atom_id res chain seq x y z
N MET A 1 9.57 19.98 6.86
CA MET A 1 8.77 19.78 5.62
C MET A 1 7.42 19.17 5.93
N LYS A 2 6.46 19.31 5.04
CA LYS A 2 5.08 18.84 5.19
C LYS A 2 4.76 17.75 4.19
N ALA A 3 3.76 16.94 4.48
CA ALA A 3 3.19 15.98 3.53
C ALA A 3 1.67 15.90 3.68
N LEU A 4 0.98 15.59 2.59
CA LEU A 4 -0.44 15.22 2.61
C LEU A 4 -0.58 13.82 2.05
N ILE A 5 -1.29 12.94 2.78
CA ILE A 5 -1.60 11.59 2.32
C ILE A 5 -3.10 11.53 2.03
N LEU A 6 -3.43 11.19 0.78
CA LEU A 6 -4.80 11.05 0.31
C LEU A 6 -5.35 9.68 0.75
N VAL A 7 -6.17 9.70 1.76
CA VAL A 7 -6.85 8.52 2.31
C VAL A 7 -8.29 8.50 1.80
N GLY A 8 -8.44 8.36 0.49
CA GLY A 8 -9.74 8.36 -0.16
C GLY A 8 -10.27 6.96 -0.42
N GLY A 9 -11.61 6.82 -0.44
CA GLY A 9 -12.30 5.63 -0.86
C GLY A 9 -12.49 4.55 0.23
N PHE A 10 -13.52 3.71 0.00
CA PHE A 10 -13.94 2.65 0.93
C PHE A 10 -13.09 1.37 0.85
N GLY A 11 -12.10 1.31 -0.05
CA GLY A 11 -11.28 0.12 -0.24
C GLY A 11 -12.06 -1.13 -0.69
N THR A 12 -13.17 -0.96 -1.41
CA THR A 12 -14.12 -2.05 -1.75
C THR A 12 -13.48 -3.20 -2.51
N ARG A 13 -12.47 -2.92 -3.35
CA ARG A 13 -11.73 -3.93 -4.11
C ARG A 13 -10.82 -4.83 -3.26
N LEU A 14 -10.49 -4.40 -2.03
CA LEU A 14 -9.66 -5.16 -1.09
C LEU A 14 -10.50 -5.88 -0.01
N ARG A 15 -11.84 -5.88 -0.16
CA ARG A 15 -12.69 -6.72 0.70
C ARG A 15 -12.33 -8.18 0.54
N PRO A 16 -12.40 -8.99 1.62
CA PRO A 16 -13.07 -8.75 2.91
C PRO A 16 -12.22 -7.98 3.95
N LEU A 17 -10.93 -7.77 3.76
CA LEU A 17 -10.04 -7.13 4.77
C LEU A 17 -10.53 -5.75 5.18
N THR A 18 -10.98 -4.95 4.22
CA THR A 18 -11.47 -3.57 4.45
C THR A 18 -12.87 -3.49 5.04
N LEU A 19 -13.50 -4.61 5.36
CA LEU A 19 -14.73 -4.63 6.17
C LEU A 19 -14.41 -4.39 7.65
N SER A 20 -13.27 -4.90 8.13
CA SER A 20 -12.85 -4.77 9.54
C SER A 20 -12.08 -3.47 9.80
N VAL A 21 -11.16 -3.09 8.92
CA VAL A 21 -10.31 -1.89 9.10
C VAL A 21 -10.27 -1.04 7.83
N PRO A 22 -10.06 0.30 7.94
CA PRO A 22 -9.80 1.14 6.78
C PRO A 22 -8.59 0.66 5.98
N LYS A 23 -8.63 0.79 4.65
CA LYS A 23 -7.57 0.30 3.74
C LYS A 23 -6.14 0.69 4.17
N PRO A 24 -5.84 1.94 4.58
CA PRO A 24 -4.49 2.32 4.99
C PRO A 24 -4.00 1.62 6.26
N LEU A 25 -4.91 1.07 7.05
CA LEU A 25 -4.60 0.32 8.27
C LEU A 25 -4.50 -1.19 8.05
N VAL A 26 -4.79 -1.70 6.86
CA VAL A 26 -4.55 -3.12 6.53
C VAL A 26 -3.05 -3.38 6.62
N ASP A 27 -2.67 -4.45 7.35
CA ASP A 27 -1.26 -4.80 7.52
C ASP A 27 -0.64 -5.28 6.20
N PHE A 28 0.39 -4.59 5.78
CA PHE A 28 1.23 -4.94 4.66
C PHE A 28 2.64 -5.21 5.18
N ALA A 29 3.15 -6.43 4.97
CA ALA A 29 4.43 -6.84 5.54
C ALA A 29 4.54 -6.53 7.05
N ASN A 30 3.57 -7.01 7.82
CA ASN A 30 3.47 -7.00 9.29
C ASN A 30 3.30 -5.62 9.94
N LYS A 31 2.95 -4.58 9.19
CA LYS A 31 2.57 -3.28 9.76
C LYS A 31 1.56 -2.55 8.87
N PRO A 32 0.71 -1.68 9.41
CA PRO A 32 -0.23 -0.89 8.63
C PRO A 32 0.39 -0.25 7.40
N MET A 33 -0.27 -0.38 6.25
CA MET A 33 0.23 0.10 4.94
C MET A 33 0.67 1.56 4.99
N ILE A 34 -0.08 2.43 5.64
CA ILE A 34 0.24 3.85 5.75
C ILE A 34 1.54 4.12 6.51
N LEU A 35 1.95 3.23 7.42
CA LEU A 35 3.18 3.41 8.20
C LEU A 35 4.44 3.27 7.35
N HIS A 36 4.39 2.50 6.26
CA HIS A 36 5.52 2.46 5.32
C HIS A 36 5.79 3.84 4.70
N GLN A 37 4.72 4.57 4.38
CA GLN A 37 4.81 5.93 3.85
C GLN A 37 5.26 6.92 4.92
N ILE A 38 4.63 6.89 6.11
CA ILE A 38 4.96 7.79 7.22
C ILE A 38 6.41 7.63 7.64
N GLU A 39 6.91 6.41 7.84
CA GLU A 39 8.31 6.15 8.21
C GLU A 39 9.30 6.67 7.15
N ALA A 40 8.98 6.49 5.87
CA ALA A 40 9.82 7.00 4.78
C ALA A 40 9.81 8.53 4.71
N LEU A 41 8.65 9.17 4.93
CA LEU A 41 8.53 10.62 4.99
C LEU A 41 9.29 11.21 6.18
N VAL A 42 9.18 10.61 7.36
CA VAL A 42 9.94 11.02 8.57
C VAL A 42 11.44 10.92 8.33
N LYS A 43 11.91 9.84 7.71
CA LYS A 43 13.31 9.68 7.34
C LYS A 43 13.80 10.77 6.38
N ALA A 44 12.94 11.25 5.49
CA ALA A 44 13.23 12.37 4.58
C ALA A 44 13.10 13.77 5.22
N GLY A 45 12.80 13.84 6.53
CA GLY A 45 12.73 15.09 7.30
C GLY A 45 11.35 15.75 7.30
N VAL A 46 10.28 15.01 7.02
CA VAL A 46 8.90 15.50 7.16
C VAL A 46 8.51 15.47 8.65
N THR A 47 7.98 16.57 9.15
CA THR A 47 7.57 16.77 10.54
C THR A 47 6.05 16.92 10.72
N ASP A 48 5.36 17.34 9.65
CA ASP A 48 3.93 17.63 9.67
C ASP A 48 3.24 16.84 8.56
N ILE A 49 2.34 15.95 8.92
CA ILE A 49 1.60 15.09 7.98
C ILE A 49 0.11 15.40 8.09
N VAL A 50 -0.50 15.75 6.96
CA VAL A 50 -1.95 15.89 6.83
C VAL A 50 -2.51 14.60 6.25
N LEU A 51 -3.49 14.00 6.92
CA LEU A 51 -4.26 12.89 6.39
C LEU A 51 -5.61 13.40 5.91
N ALA A 52 -5.82 13.41 4.59
CA ALA A 52 -7.11 13.73 4.00
C ALA A 52 -8.01 12.48 4.06
N VAL A 53 -9.00 12.50 4.95
CA VAL A 53 -9.84 11.33 5.27
C VAL A 53 -11.31 11.63 5.06
N ASN A 54 -12.06 10.65 4.55
CA ASN A 54 -13.52 10.75 4.38
C ASN A 54 -14.28 9.59 5.03
N TYR A 55 -13.58 8.56 5.53
CA TYR A 55 -14.19 7.35 6.07
C TYR A 55 -13.50 6.87 7.33
N LYS A 56 -14.28 6.60 8.40
CA LYS A 56 -13.83 6.12 9.72
C LYS A 56 -12.60 6.89 10.29
N PRO A 57 -12.65 8.22 10.35
CA PRO A 57 -11.52 9.00 10.86
C PRO A 57 -11.15 8.63 12.30
N GLU A 58 -12.11 8.26 13.15
CA GLU A 58 -11.89 7.90 14.55
C GLU A 58 -10.97 6.69 14.71
N VAL A 59 -11.12 5.68 13.83
CA VAL A 59 -10.27 4.49 13.84
C VAL A 59 -8.84 4.85 13.43
N MET A 60 -8.69 5.70 12.41
CA MET A 60 -7.39 6.20 11.97
C MET A 60 -6.70 7.01 13.07
N VAL A 61 -7.43 7.92 13.73
CA VAL A 61 -6.93 8.74 14.85
C VAL A 61 -6.45 7.83 15.99
N ALA A 62 -7.27 6.87 16.42
CA ALA A 62 -6.93 5.97 17.54
C ALA A 62 -5.64 5.18 17.28
N VAL A 63 -5.45 4.69 16.05
CA VAL A 63 -4.26 3.90 15.68
C VAL A 63 -3.03 4.79 15.51
N LEU A 64 -3.15 5.95 14.86
CA LEU A 64 -2.01 6.75 14.43
C LEU A 64 -1.48 7.70 15.51
N LYS A 65 -2.28 8.05 16.50
CA LYS A 65 -1.85 8.95 17.59
C LYS A 65 -0.59 8.48 18.34
N LYS A 66 -0.44 7.17 18.53
CA LYS A 66 0.76 6.60 19.17
C LYS A 66 2.03 6.81 18.33
N TYR A 67 1.89 6.94 17.01
CA TYR A 67 3.02 7.14 16.10
C TYR A 67 3.47 8.59 16.01
N GLU A 68 2.61 9.57 16.34
CA GLU A 68 3.04 10.96 16.51
C GLU A 68 4.14 11.06 17.56
N VAL A 69 3.91 10.45 18.75
CA VAL A 69 4.88 10.42 19.82
C VAL A 69 6.13 9.62 19.43
N LYS A 70 5.92 8.44 18.82
CA LYS A 70 7.04 7.56 18.42
C LYS A 70 8.01 8.22 17.44
N PHE A 71 7.48 8.98 16.47
CA PHE A 71 8.27 9.59 15.40
C PHE A 71 8.58 11.06 15.62
N GLY A 72 8.02 11.70 16.65
CA GLY A 72 8.20 13.13 16.91
C GLY A 72 7.62 14.03 15.83
N ILE A 73 6.46 13.67 15.28
CA ILE A 73 5.76 14.35 14.20
C ILE A 73 4.38 14.81 14.63
N THR A 74 3.78 15.73 13.85
CA THR A 74 2.38 16.11 13.99
C THR A 74 1.55 15.44 12.89
N ILE A 75 0.43 14.79 13.25
CA ILE A 75 -0.53 14.24 12.30
C ILE A 75 -1.84 14.99 12.42
N THR A 76 -2.19 15.76 11.39
CA THR A 76 -3.45 16.50 11.28
C THR A 76 -4.44 15.74 10.42
N PHE A 77 -5.65 15.53 10.92
CA PHE A 77 -6.72 14.89 10.15
C PHE A 77 -7.58 15.96 9.48
N SER A 78 -7.51 16.03 8.15
CA SER A 78 -8.37 16.89 7.33
C SER A 78 -9.57 16.07 6.87
N VAL A 79 -10.73 16.29 7.51
CA VAL A 79 -11.94 15.49 7.25
C VAL A 79 -12.75 16.13 6.14
N GLU A 80 -12.95 15.40 5.04
CA GLU A 80 -13.83 15.80 3.96
C GLU A 80 -15.30 15.53 4.34
N LYS A 81 -16.15 16.56 4.29
CA LYS A 81 -17.61 16.41 4.49
C LYS A 81 -18.29 15.80 3.28
N GLU A 82 -17.76 16.07 2.10
CA GLU A 82 -18.17 15.55 0.80
C GLU A 82 -16.92 15.16 0.01
N PRO A 83 -16.98 14.19 -0.90
CA PRO A 83 -15.81 13.81 -1.70
C PRO A 83 -15.30 14.99 -2.55
N LEU A 84 -14.08 15.44 -2.26
CA LEU A 84 -13.45 16.57 -2.95
C LEU A 84 -12.52 16.17 -4.12
N GLY A 85 -12.50 14.88 -4.49
CA GLY A 85 -11.59 14.36 -5.51
C GLY A 85 -10.16 14.26 -5.02
N THR A 86 -9.19 14.38 -5.94
CA THR A 86 -7.76 14.23 -5.61
C THR A 86 -7.04 15.56 -5.39
N ALA A 87 -7.59 16.68 -5.85
CA ALA A 87 -7.02 18.01 -5.65
C ALA A 87 -7.73 18.81 -4.55
N GLY A 88 -9.05 18.67 -4.39
CA GLY A 88 -9.80 19.41 -3.37
C GLY A 88 -9.28 19.24 -1.94
N PRO A 89 -8.79 18.07 -1.52
CA PRO A 89 -8.13 17.89 -0.22
C PRO A 89 -6.92 18.79 0.01
N LEU A 90 -6.16 19.14 -1.05
CA LEU A 90 -5.06 20.11 -0.95
C LEU A 90 -5.58 21.51 -0.62
N ALA A 91 -6.66 21.92 -1.29
CA ALA A 91 -7.30 23.20 -0.99
C ALA A 91 -7.88 23.24 0.42
N LEU A 92 -8.47 22.13 0.91
CA LEU A 92 -8.98 22.01 2.28
C LEU A 92 -7.87 22.14 3.32
N ALA A 93 -6.67 21.61 3.02
CA ALA A 93 -5.49 21.67 3.89
C ALA A 93 -4.59 22.89 3.64
N ARG A 94 -5.02 23.89 2.88
CA ARG A 94 -4.23 25.05 2.44
C ARG A 94 -3.52 25.77 3.58
N GLU A 95 -4.19 25.98 4.71
CA GLU A 95 -3.61 26.67 5.87
C GLU A 95 -2.38 25.95 6.44
N VAL A 96 -2.38 24.62 6.40
CA VAL A 96 -1.25 23.81 6.87
C VAL A 96 -0.17 23.71 5.79
N LEU A 97 -0.55 23.40 4.55
CA LEU A 97 0.39 23.18 3.45
C LEU A 97 1.09 24.47 3.01
N GLY A 98 0.38 25.59 2.98
CA GLY A 98 0.87 26.93 2.59
C GLY A 98 1.42 27.76 3.74
N LYS A 99 1.68 27.17 4.93
CA LYS A 99 2.17 27.89 6.11
C LYS A 99 3.53 28.59 5.89
N ASP A 100 4.34 28.03 5.03
CA ASP A 100 5.65 28.56 4.62
C ASP A 100 5.93 28.17 3.16
N ASP A 101 7.00 28.71 2.58
CA ASP A 101 7.39 28.50 1.18
C ASP A 101 8.05 27.14 0.90
N SER A 102 8.18 26.25 1.92
CA SER A 102 8.79 24.94 1.72
C SER A 102 7.88 24.02 0.90
N PRO A 103 8.42 23.24 -0.04
CA PRO A 103 7.65 22.27 -0.78
C PRO A 103 7.08 21.19 0.13
N PHE A 104 6.02 20.53 -0.32
CA PHE A 104 5.34 19.47 0.40
C PHE A 104 5.08 18.26 -0.48
N PHE A 105 5.11 17.09 0.13
CA PHE A 105 4.77 15.84 -0.54
C PHE A 105 3.26 15.60 -0.56
N VAL A 106 2.78 14.95 -1.62
CA VAL A 106 1.41 14.42 -1.71
C VAL A 106 1.47 12.98 -2.16
N LEU A 107 0.76 12.08 -1.46
CA LEU A 107 0.81 10.64 -1.71
C LEU A 107 -0.61 10.04 -1.75
N ASN A 108 -0.80 9.08 -2.66
CA ASN A 108 -1.91 8.14 -2.56
C ASN A 108 -1.60 7.10 -1.49
N ALA A 109 -2.50 6.87 -0.54
CA ALA A 109 -2.27 5.99 0.62
C ALA A 109 -2.10 4.50 0.28
N ASP A 110 -2.41 4.09 -0.96
CA ASP A 110 -2.39 2.69 -1.41
C ASP A 110 -1.19 2.33 -2.29
N VAL A 111 -0.24 3.24 -2.44
CA VAL A 111 0.99 3.01 -3.19
C VAL A 111 2.09 2.49 -2.26
N THR A 112 2.75 1.41 -2.67
CA THR A 112 3.98 0.91 -2.06
C THR A 112 5.11 0.89 -3.07
N CYS A 113 6.28 1.40 -2.69
CA CYS A 113 7.46 1.48 -3.56
C CYS A 113 8.75 1.66 -2.73
N GLU A 114 9.88 1.74 -3.39
CA GLU A 114 11.12 2.24 -2.77
C GLU A 114 11.09 3.76 -2.74
N TYR A 115 10.43 4.35 -1.75
CA TYR A 115 10.18 5.79 -1.65
C TYR A 115 11.45 6.65 -1.78
N PRO A 116 11.66 7.39 -2.91
CA PRO A 116 12.88 8.15 -3.16
C PRO A 116 12.76 9.61 -2.68
N PHE A 117 12.15 9.86 -1.51
CA PHE A 117 11.73 11.19 -1.10
C PHE A 117 12.88 12.21 -1.03
N GLU A 118 14.05 11.83 -0.52
CA GLU A 118 15.21 12.74 -0.45
C GLU A 118 15.68 13.14 -1.85
N LYS A 119 15.89 12.17 -2.75
CA LYS A 119 16.30 12.43 -4.14
C LYS A 119 15.27 13.24 -4.90
N MET A 120 13.98 12.94 -4.68
CA MET A 120 12.86 13.62 -5.33
C MET A 120 12.73 15.09 -4.85
N ARG A 121 12.95 15.34 -3.55
CA ARG A 121 13.02 16.69 -3.00
C ARG A 121 14.15 17.48 -3.63
N ASP A 122 15.36 16.93 -3.64
CA ASP A 122 16.55 17.62 -4.16
C ASP A 122 16.38 17.94 -5.65
N PHE A 123 15.84 17.02 -6.44
CA PHE A 123 15.48 17.23 -7.84
C PHE A 123 14.42 18.35 -8.01
N HIS A 124 13.37 18.36 -7.16
CA HIS A 124 12.34 19.38 -7.21
C HIS A 124 12.91 20.78 -6.91
N MET A 125 13.78 20.87 -5.92
CA MET A 125 14.44 22.14 -5.58
C MET A 125 15.40 22.61 -6.69
N GLU A 126 16.06 21.70 -7.39
CA GLU A 126 16.97 22.01 -8.50
C GLU A 126 16.25 22.64 -9.70
N HIS A 127 15.12 22.08 -10.13
CA HIS A 127 14.39 22.62 -11.28
C HIS A 127 13.54 23.85 -10.94
N GLY A 128 13.15 24.04 -9.66
CA GLY A 128 12.49 25.24 -9.15
C GLY A 128 11.08 25.53 -9.70
N ASN A 129 10.44 24.58 -10.40
CA ASN A 129 9.07 24.69 -10.91
C ASN A 129 8.05 24.18 -9.88
N GLU A 130 6.75 24.30 -10.18
CA GLU A 130 5.69 24.05 -9.20
C GLU A 130 5.49 22.58 -8.82
N GLY A 131 5.80 21.63 -9.73
CA GLY A 131 5.48 20.23 -9.44
C GLY A 131 6.44 19.20 -10.02
N THR A 132 6.58 18.10 -9.29
CA THR A 132 7.27 16.89 -9.71
C THR A 132 6.38 15.70 -9.45
N ILE A 133 6.17 14.86 -10.47
CA ILE A 133 5.45 13.59 -10.39
C ILE A 133 6.48 12.45 -10.35
N LEU A 134 6.37 11.55 -9.38
CA LEU A 134 7.09 10.28 -9.41
C LEU A 134 6.50 9.41 -10.53
N ALA A 135 7.34 8.95 -11.44
CA ALA A 135 6.95 8.09 -12.54
C ALA A 135 7.55 6.70 -12.43
N THR A 136 6.83 5.72 -12.91
CA THR A 136 7.32 4.34 -13.07
C THR A 136 6.89 3.78 -14.41
N LYS A 137 7.49 2.66 -14.83
CA LYS A 137 7.11 1.98 -16.07
C LYS A 137 6.33 0.71 -15.74
N VAL A 138 5.23 0.50 -16.47
CA VAL A 138 4.38 -0.69 -16.32
C VAL A 138 4.11 -1.32 -17.70
N GLU A 139 3.74 -2.59 -17.69
CA GLU A 139 3.35 -3.30 -18.93
C GLU A 139 1.94 -2.89 -19.40
N GLU A 140 1.02 -2.65 -18.46
CA GLU A 140 -0.39 -2.31 -18.70
C GLU A 140 -0.72 -0.88 -18.23
N PRO A 141 -0.43 0.16 -19.04
CA PRO A 141 -0.60 1.56 -18.63
C PRO A 141 -2.04 2.08 -18.65
N SER A 142 -2.98 1.40 -19.30
CA SER A 142 -4.35 1.87 -19.52
C SER A 142 -5.15 2.19 -18.25
N LYS A 143 -4.72 1.66 -17.11
CA LYS A 143 -5.36 1.86 -15.80
C LYS A 143 -4.89 3.12 -15.07
N TYR A 144 -3.87 3.80 -15.58
CA TYR A 144 -3.15 4.87 -14.91
C TYR A 144 -3.05 6.12 -15.76
N GLY A 145 -2.67 7.23 -15.16
CA GLY A 145 -2.28 8.43 -15.90
C GLY A 145 -0.93 8.22 -16.59
N VAL A 146 -0.86 8.46 -17.89
CA VAL A 146 0.37 8.32 -18.69
C VAL A 146 1.07 9.65 -18.85
N ILE A 147 2.39 9.65 -18.66
CA ILE A 147 3.26 10.81 -18.72
C ILE A 147 4.03 10.80 -20.02
N VAL A 148 3.91 11.88 -20.80
CA VAL A 148 4.71 12.15 -22.00
C VAL A 148 5.61 13.34 -21.72
N THR A 149 6.93 13.16 -21.87
CA THR A 149 7.92 14.22 -21.64
C THR A 149 8.41 14.83 -22.96
N GLN A 150 8.89 16.06 -22.89
CA GLN A 150 9.66 16.65 -23.98
C GLN A 150 10.92 15.81 -24.27
N PRO A 151 11.39 15.77 -25.50
CA PRO A 151 12.59 15.02 -25.87
C PRO A 151 13.81 15.43 -25.02
N LYS A 152 14.48 14.42 -24.42
CA LYS A 152 15.67 14.63 -23.56
C LYS A 152 15.47 15.57 -22.38
N SER A 153 14.23 15.68 -21.88
CA SER A 153 13.87 16.53 -20.76
C SER A 153 13.04 15.74 -19.74
N THR A 154 13.08 16.16 -18.49
CA THR A 154 12.19 15.70 -17.42
C THR A 154 10.87 16.48 -17.41
N ARG A 155 10.77 17.55 -18.22
CA ARG A 155 9.57 18.40 -18.31
C ARG A 155 8.44 17.62 -18.97
N ILE A 156 7.27 17.61 -18.34
CA ILE A 156 6.08 16.93 -18.86
C ILE A 156 5.47 17.82 -19.94
N GLU A 157 5.35 17.27 -21.14
CA GLU A 157 4.66 17.90 -22.26
C GLU A 157 3.15 17.65 -22.19
N ARG A 158 2.78 16.43 -21.82
CA ARG A 158 1.39 16.00 -21.80
C ARG A 158 1.14 14.95 -20.72
N PHE A 159 0.04 15.11 -20.00
CA PHE A 159 -0.48 14.13 -19.06
C PHE A 159 -1.83 13.59 -19.57
N VAL A 160 -1.99 12.28 -19.67
CA VAL A 160 -3.20 11.65 -20.21
C VAL A 160 -3.74 10.63 -19.21
N GLU A 161 -4.85 10.98 -18.56
CA GLU A 161 -5.47 10.12 -17.56
C GLU A 161 -6.21 8.94 -18.22
N LYS A 162 -5.79 7.73 -17.89
CA LYS A 162 -6.39 6.45 -18.33
C LYS A 162 -6.72 6.41 -19.83
N PRO A 163 -5.72 6.51 -20.68
CA PRO A 163 -5.94 6.57 -22.13
C PRO A 163 -6.55 5.27 -22.67
N VAL A 164 -7.47 5.42 -23.62
CA VAL A 164 -8.06 4.27 -24.34
C VAL A 164 -7.04 3.67 -25.34
N GLU A 165 -6.26 4.54 -25.99
CA GLU A 165 -5.21 4.16 -26.92
C GLU A 165 -3.86 4.17 -26.22
N PHE A 166 -2.94 3.32 -26.70
CA PHE A 166 -1.58 3.30 -26.14
C PHE A 166 -0.85 4.62 -26.41
N VAL A 167 -0.48 5.32 -25.37
CA VAL A 167 0.27 6.59 -25.40
C VAL A 167 1.73 6.40 -25.00
N GLY A 168 1.98 5.48 -24.09
CA GLY A 168 3.29 5.18 -23.53
C GLY A 168 3.16 4.29 -22.29
N ASN A 169 4.29 3.83 -21.74
CA ASN A 169 4.31 2.94 -20.57
C ASN A 169 4.82 3.61 -19.29
N ARG A 170 5.20 4.91 -19.35
CA ARG A 170 5.58 5.69 -18.17
C ARG A 170 4.33 6.26 -17.54
N ILE A 171 4.07 5.87 -16.31
CA ILE A 171 2.84 6.21 -15.60
C ILE A 171 3.09 7.05 -14.36
N ASN A 172 2.06 7.73 -13.93
CA ASN A 172 1.96 8.40 -12.65
C ASN A 172 1.98 7.38 -11.51
N ALA A 173 3.00 7.45 -10.65
CA ALA A 173 3.16 6.54 -9.53
C ALA A 173 2.28 6.91 -8.29
N GLY A 174 1.53 8.02 -8.34
CA GLY A 174 0.68 8.46 -7.23
C GLY A 174 1.44 9.10 -6.07
N ILE A 175 2.63 9.63 -6.33
CA ILE A 175 3.48 10.35 -5.39
C ILE A 175 3.97 11.62 -6.06
N TYR A 176 3.88 12.72 -5.34
CA TYR A 176 4.19 14.04 -5.85
C TYR A 176 4.96 14.88 -4.83
N ILE A 177 5.69 15.89 -5.32
CA ILE A 177 6.16 17.01 -4.52
C ILE A 177 5.77 18.31 -5.23
N PHE A 178 5.25 19.26 -4.47
CA PHE A 178 4.75 20.52 -4.98
C PHE A 178 5.30 21.71 -4.21
N SER A 179 5.56 22.79 -4.92
CA SER A 179 5.72 24.11 -4.32
C SER A 179 4.35 24.64 -3.85
N PRO A 180 4.28 25.46 -2.80
CA PRO A 180 3.02 25.98 -2.26
C PRO A 180 2.16 26.72 -3.29
N SER A 181 2.74 27.28 -4.35
CA SER A 181 2.03 27.98 -5.44
C SER A 181 1.00 27.10 -6.15
N ILE A 182 1.12 25.76 -6.12
CA ILE A 182 0.08 24.87 -6.67
C ILE A 182 -1.29 25.13 -6.02
N LEU A 183 -1.31 25.53 -4.75
CA LEU A 183 -2.55 25.79 -4.02
C LEU A 183 -3.39 26.90 -4.67
N ASP A 184 -2.76 27.86 -5.36
CA ASP A 184 -3.45 28.95 -6.07
C ASP A 184 -4.19 28.45 -7.32
N ARG A 185 -3.83 27.27 -7.82
CA ARG A 185 -4.49 26.61 -8.95
C ARG A 185 -5.72 25.82 -8.55
N ILE A 186 -5.95 25.59 -7.25
CA ILE A 186 -6.96 24.66 -6.75
C ILE A 186 -8.01 25.41 -5.93
N GLU A 187 -9.25 25.38 -6.40
CA GLU A 187 -10.40 25.87 -5.66
C GLU A 187 -10.92 24.79 -4.69
N LEU A 188 -11.57 25.23 -3.59
CA LEU A 188 -12.21 24.29 -2.65
C LEU A 188 -13.53 23.76 -3.23
N ARG A 189 -13.42 22.80 -4.14
CA ARG A 189 -14.52 22.07 -4.77
C ARG A 189 -14.04 20.68 -5.21
N PRO A 190 -14.96 19.77 -5.55
CA PRO A 190 -14.58 18.49 -6.15
C PRO A 190 -13.73 18.71 -7.42
N THR A 191 -12.44 18.32 -7.35
CA THR A 191 -11.46 18.56 -8.43
C THR A 191 -10.52 17.37 -8.55
N SER A 192 -10.31 16.87 -9.77
CA SER A 192 -9.28 15.88 -10.05
C SER A 192 -7.96 16.53 -10.38
N ILE A 193 -6.90 16.17 -9.63
CA ILE A 193 -5.56 16.67 -9.91
C ILE A 193 -5.07 16.18 -11.29
N GLU A 194 -5.42 14.95 -11.66
CA GLU A 194 -4.99 14.28 -12.88
C GLU A 194 -5.68 14.84 -14.13
N LYS A 195 -6.95 15.19 -14.02
CA LYS A 195 -7.76 15.65 -15.16
C LYS A 195 -7.76 17.16 -15.34
N GLU A 196 -7.62 17.91 -14.26
CA GLU A 196 -7.80 19.37 -14.31
C GLU A 196 -6.49 20.13 -14.03
N ILE A 197 -5.68 19.68 -13.07
CA ILE A 197 -4.50 20.43 -12.61
C ILE A 197 -3.25 20.04 -13.41
N PHE A 198 -2.92 18.76 -13.52
CA PHE A 198 -1.72 18.34 -14.26
C PHE A 198 -1.69 18.76 -15.73
N PRO A 199 -2.79 18.69 -16.51
CA PRO A 199 -2.77 19.19 -17.87
C PRO A 199 -2.49 20.69 -17.98
N LYS A 200 -3.01 21.51 -17.05
CA LYS A 200 -2.72 22.95 -17.00
C LYS A 200 -1.26 23.21 -16.62
N MET A 201 -0.74 22.54 -15.59
CA MET A 201 0.66 22.66 -15.19
C MET A 201 1.62 22.25 -16.31
N ALA A 202 1.29 21.18 -17.05
CA ALA A 202 2.07 20.75 -18.21
C ALA A 202 2.07 21.82 -19.32
N SER A 203 0.91 22.37 -19.65
CA SER A 203 0.77 23.49 -20.62
C SER A 203 1.59 24.71 -20.20
N ASP A 204 1.61 25.02 -18.92
CA ASP A 204 2.38 26.13 -18.33
C ASP A 204 3.86 25.79 -18.14
N GLN A 205 4.29 24.61 -18.52
CA GLN A 205 5.66 24.09 -18.35
C GLN A 205 6.15 24.07 -16.88
N GLN A 206 5.23 23.90 -15.92
CA GLN A 206 5.51 23.91 -14.49
C GLN A 206 5.56 22.50 -13.88
N LEU A 207 5.54 21.45 -14.69
CA LEU A 207 5.45 20.06 -14.23
C LEU A 207 6.62 19.22 -14.77
N HIS A 208 7.31 18.56 -13.86
CA HIS A 208 8.41 17.63 -14.15
C HIS A 208 8.10 16.22 -13.72
N THR A 209 8.83 15.26 -14.24
CA THR A 209 8.79 13.86 -13.80
C THR A 209 10.14 13.42 -13.23
N PHE A 210 10.08 12.62 -12.17
CA PHE A 210 11.21 11.93 -11.57
C PHE A 210 10.99 10.42 -11.70
N ASP A 211 11.90 9.70 -12.34
CA ASP A 211 11.75 8.26 -12.56
C ASP A 211 12.12 7.46 -11.31
N LEU A 212 11.22 6.59 -10.89
CA LEU A 212 11.45 5.68 -9.78
C LEU A 212 12.44 4.58 -10.17
N GLU A 213 13.49 4.44 -9.38
CA GLU A 213 14.35 3.27 -9.35
C GLU A 213 13.80 2.27 -8.32
N GLY A 214 13.59 1.02 -8.71
CA GLY A 214 13.08 0.00 -7.81
C GLY A 214 11.63 -0.41 -8.07
N TYR A 215 11.03 -1.12 -7.10
CA TYR A 215 9.68 -1.63 -7.26
C TYR A 215 8.60 -0.57 -7.00
N TRP A 216 7.45 -0.79 -7.62
CA TRP A 216 6.23 -0.03 -7.40
C TRP A 216 5.01 -0.96 -7.50
N MET A 217 3.99 -0.70 -6.68
CA MET A 217 2.70 -1.36 -6.76
C MET A 217 1.60 -0.47 -6.18
N ASP A 218 0.50 -0.35 -6.93
CA ASP A 218 -0.81 0.10 -6.44
C ASP A 218 -1.51 -1.10 -5.79
N VAL A 219 -1.64 -1.08 -4.48
CA VAL A 219 -2.26 -2.16 -3.69
C VAL A 219 -3.78 -1.99 -3.71
N GLY A 220 -4.37 -2.14 -4.89
CA GLY A 220 -5.80 -1.90 -5.12
C GLY A 220 -6.70 -3.11 -4.81
N GLN A 221 -6.19 -4.34 -4.97
CA GLN A 221 -6.95 -5.58 -4.85
C GLN A 221 -6.07 -6.73 -4.32
N PRO A 222 -6.64 -7.87 -3.89
CA PRO A 222 -5.87 -8.96 -3.26
C PRO A 222 -4.71 -9.51 -4.11
N LYS A 223 -4.89 -9.62 -5.42
CA LYS A 223 -3.81 -10.07 -6.31
C LYS A 223 -2.63 -9.10 -6.31
N ASP A 224 -2.92 -7.79 -6.35
CA ASP A 224 -1.90 -6.74 -6.34
C ASP A 224 -1.25 -6.64 -4.96
N PHE A 225 -2.02 -6.87 -3.88
CA PHE A 225 -1.49 -6.96 -2.51
C PHE A 225 -0.43 -8.07 -2.40
N LEU A 226 -0.73 -9.29 -2.87
CA LEU A 226 0.23 -10.41 -2.86
C LEU A 226 1.45 -10.12 -3.76
N THR A 227 1.25 -9.52 -4.93
CA THR A 227 2.35 -9.15 -5.82
C THR A 227 3.22 -8.06 -5.19
N GLY A 228 2.60 -7.02 -4.62
CA GLY A 228 3.30 -5.97 -3.89
C GLY A 228 4.11 -6.52 -2.71
N THR A 229 3.55 -7.48 -1.96
CA THR A 229 4.28 -8.17 -0.88
C THR A 229 5.52 -8.89 -1.42
N CYS A 230 5.42 -9.61 -2.54
CA CYS A 230 6.58 -10.26 -3.16
C CYS A 230 7.66 -9.25 -3.57
N LEU A 231 7.27 -8.13 -4.19
CA LEU A 231 8.19 -7.08 -4.61
C LEU A 231 8.87 -6.41 -3.41
N TYR A 232 8.09 -6.09 -2.37
CA TYR A 232 8.62 -5.54 -1.12
C TYR A 232 9.65 -6.46 -0.46
N LEU A 233 9.31 -7.75 -0.30
CA LEU A 233 10.21 -8.73 0.30
C LEU A 233 11.48 -8.94 -0.53
N SER A 234 11.38 -8.91 -1.86
CA SER A 234 12.53 -8.99 -2.76
C SER A 234 13.43 -7.75 -2.66
N SER A 235 12.84 -6.58 -2.48
CA SER A 235 13.57 -5.34 -2.21
C SER A 235 14.23 -5.37 -0.83
N LEU A 236 13.49 -5.86 0.18
CA LEU A 236 14.00 -6.00 1.55
C LEU A 236 15.21 -6.94 1.61
N ALA A 237 15.17 -8.07 0.89
CA ALA A 237 16.28 -9.02 0.79
C ALA A 237 17.58 -8.40 0.23
N LYS A 238 17.46 -7.36 -0.57
CA LYS A 238 18.62 -6.63 -1.13
C LYS A 238 19.14 -5.54 -0.20
N ARG A 239 18.23 -4.84 0.49
CA ARG A 239 18.57 -3.63 1.28
C ARG A 239 18.80 -3.90 2.76
N ASN A 240 18.00 -4.77 3.34
CA ASN A 240 18.00 -5.10 4.76
C ASN A 240 17.73 -6.60 4.97
N PRO A 241 18.61 -7.50 4.48
CA PRO A 241 18.38 -8.94 4.56
C PRO A 241 18.25 -9.46 5.98
N GLU A 242 18.79 -8.75 6.96
CA GLU A 242 18.73 -9.06 8.41
C GLU A 242 17.29 -9.00 8.98
N LEU A 243 16.36 -8.36 8.30
CA LEU A 243 14.95 -8.31 8.69
C LEU A 243 14.18 -9.57 8.26
N LEU A 244 14.73 -10.35 7.35
CA LEU A 244 14.14 -11.61 6.90
C LEU A 244 14.67 -12.79 7.71
N ALA A 245 13.87 -13.84 7.80
CA ALA A 245 14.33 -15.09 8.40
C ALA A 245 15.56 -15.61 7.62
N PRO A 246 16.64 -15.95 8.31
CA PRO A 246 17.87 -16.40 7.66
C PRO A 246 17.63 -17.75 6.94
N ALA A 247 18.30 -17.95 5.81
CA ALA A 247 18.19 -19.19 5.03
C ALA A 247 18.66 -20.45 5.78
N SER A 248 19.37 -20.27 6.89
CA SER A 248 19.82 -21.36 7.80
C SER A 248 18.69 -21.91 8.67
N GLU A 249 17.57 -21.21 8.82
CA GLU A 249 16.41 -21.74 9.54
C GLU A 249 15.82 -22.93 8.81
N GLU A 250 15.57 -24.03 9.51
CA GLU A 250 15.10 -25.31 8.94
C GLU A 250 13.79 -25.16 8.17
N TYR A 251 12.94 -24.24 8.61
CA TYR A 251 11.63 -24.01 7.99
C TYR A 251 11.71 -23.14 6.73
N VAL A 252 12.78 -22.38 6.48
CA VAL A 252 12.88 -21.48 5.32
C VAL A 252 13.08 -22.27 4.03
N ASN A 253 12.19 -22.06 3.07
CA ASN A 253 12.20 -22.71 1.77
C ASN A 253 12.08 -21.71 0.63
N GLY A 254 13.19 -21.41 -0.05
CA GLY A 254 13.19 -20.47 -1.20
C GLY A 254 13.28 -19.00 -0.86
N GLY A 255 13.50 -18.64 0.41
CA GLY A 255 13.81 -17.27 0.86
C GLY A 255 12.63 -16.29 0.92
N ASN A 256 12.94 -15.04 1.19
CA ASN A 256 11.96 -13.95 1.29
C ASN A 256 10.84 -14.24 2.31
N VAL A 257 11.20 -14.59 3.52
CA VAL A 257 10.28 -14.88 4.62
C VAL A 257 10.45 -13.82 5.69
N LEU A 258 9.40 -13.04 5.94
CA LEU A 258 9.35 -12.07 7.02
C LEU A 258 8.54 -12.63 8.19
N VAL A 259 9.17 -12.77 9.35
CA VAL A 259 8.55 -13.36 10.53
C VAL A 259 8.56 -12.36 11.67
N ASP A 260 7.40 -12.13 12.28
CA ASP A 260 7.34 -11.33 13.50
C ASP A 260 7.98 -12.11 14.67
N PRO A 261 8.78 -11.47 15.52
CA PRO A 261 9.45 -12.14 16.66
C PRO A 261 8.52 -12.85 17.64
N SER A 262 7.25 -12.46 17.72
CA SER A 262 6.25 -13.09 18.59
C SER A 262 5.62 -14.37 17.99
N ALA A 263 5.86 -14.63 16.70
CA ALA A 263 5.31 -15.81 16.04
C ALA A 263 5.97 -17.10 16.50
N ARG A 264 5.21 -18.19 16.47
CA ARG A 264 5.67 -19.53 16.84
C ARG A 264 5.50 -20.48 15.66
N ILE A 265 6.58 -21.17 15.30
CA ILE A 265 6.62 -22.07 14.15
C ILE A 265 6.93 -23.50 14.64
N GLY A 266 6.06 -24.45 14.26
CA GLY A 266 6.22 -25.88 14.56
C GLY A 266 7.32 -26.56 13.74
N LYS A 267 7.52 -27.85 13.99
CA LYS A 267 8.57 -28.66 13.37
C LYS A 267 8.21 -29.09 11.94
N GLY A 268 9.23 -29.29 11.10
CA GLY A 268 9.06 -29.83 9.75
C GLY A 268 8.27 -28.93 8.78
N CYS A 269 8.14 -27.64 9.08
CA CYS A 269 7.49 -26.69 8.21
C CYS A 269 8.31 -26.39 6.96
N LYS A 270 7.64 -25.95 5.87
CA LYS A 270 8.24 -25.46 4.63
C LYS A 270 7.63 -24.09 4.30
N ILE A 271 8.36 -23.02 4.57
CA ILE A 271 7.85 -21.64 4.50
C ILE A 271 8.66 -20.84 3.50
N GLY A 272 7.99 -20.32 2.48
CA GLY A 272 8.59 -19.55 1.41
C GLY A 272 8.41 -20.18 0.02
N PRO A 273 8.78 -19.45 -1.04
CA PRO A 273 9.19 -18.05 -1.01
C PRO A 273 8.02 -17.07 -0.82
N ASN A 274 8.38 -15.85 -0.41
CA ASN A 274 7.46 -14.70 -0.33
C ASN A 274 6.31 -14.90 0.66
N VAL A 275 6.64 -15.06 1.92
CA VAL A 275 5.69 -15.23 3.02
C VAL A 275 5.90 -14.16 4.09
N THR A 276 4.81 -13.59 4.58
CA THR A 276 4.81 -12.74 5.77
C THR A 276 4.01 -13.41 6.89
N ILE A 277 4.58 -13.45 8.08
CA ILE A 277 3.99 -14.03 9.28
C ILE A 277 3.93 -12.93 10.33
N GLY A 278 2.71 -12.51 10.66
CA GLY A 278 2.42 -11.40 11.55
C GLY A 278 2.59 -11.70 13.03
N PRO A 279 2.32 -10.71 13.88
CA PRO A 279 2.44 -10.86 15.33
C PRO A 279 1.52 -11.96 15.87
N ASN A 280 2.01 -12.66 16.90
CA ASN A 280 1.25 -13.69 17.62
C ASN A 280 0.71 -14.84 16.76
N VAL A 281 1.20 -15.01 15.55
CA VAL A 281 0.83 -16.13 14.66
C VAL A 281 1.38 -17.44 15.22
N ILE A 282 0.54 -18.48 15.22
CA ILE A 282 0.91 -19.84 15.65
C ILE A 282 0.80 -20.78 14.45
N ILE A 283 1.90 -21.44 14.10
CA ILE A 283 1.98 -22.41 13.02
C ILE A 283 2.31 -23.77 13.61
N GLY A 284 1.45 -24.76 13.32
CA GLY A 284 1.63 -26.15 13.73
C GLY A 284 2.72 -26.88 12.96
N ASP A 285 2.84 -28.18 13.20
CA ASP A 285 3.87 -29.02 12.58
C ASP A 285 3.56 -29.34 11.11
N GLY A 286 4.58 -29.45 10.28
CA GLY A 286 4.48 -29.88 8.88
C GLY A 286 3.75 -28.93 7.94
N VAL A 287 3.48 -27.69 8.34
CA VAL A 287 2.77 -26.68 7.55
C VAL A 287 3.59 -26.23 6.35
N ARG A 288 2.92 -25.98 5.23
CA ARG A 288 3.52 -25.44 4.00
C ARG A 288 2.92 -24.10 3.65
N LEU A 289 3.76 -23.07 3.53
CA LEU A 289 3.37 -21.70 3.18
C LEU A 289 4.16 -21.23 1.96
N GLN A 290 3.47 -20.63 1.00
CA GLN A 290 4.09 -20.07 -0.20
C GLN A 290 3.29 -18.87 -0.72
N ARG A 291 3.96 -17.74 -0.97
CA ARG A 291 3.34 -16.52 -1.51
C ARG A 291 2.03 -16.19 -0.77
N CYS A 292 2.11 -16.06 0.52
CA CYS A 292 0.95 -15.81 1.37
C CYS A 292 1.26 -14.85 2.52
N VAL A 293 0.20 -14.31 3.07
CA VAL A 293 0.23 -13.38 4.19
C VAL A 293 -0.61 -13.96 5.31
N LEU A 294 -0.03 -14.11 6.49
CA LEU A 294 -0.73 -14.45 7.73
C LEU A 294 -0.72 -13.22 8.63
N MET A 295 -1.88 -12.64 8.88
CA MET A 295 -2.03 -11.46 9.73
C MET A 295 -2.02 -11.82 11.21
N GLU A 296 -2.00 -10.82 12.08
CA GLU A 296 -1.90 -10.97 13.54
C GLU A 296 -2.85 -12.04 14.11
N ALA A 297 -2.35 -12.81 15.08
CA ALA A 297 -3.08 -13.83 15.84
C ALA A 297 -3.73 -14.94 15.00
N THR A 298 -3.25 -15.17 13.78
CA THR A 298 -3.67 -16.30 12.93
C THR A 298 -3.13 -17.61 13.50
N HIS A 299 -3.94 -18.66 13.49
CA HIS A 299 -3.56 -20.01 13.92
C HIS A 299 -3.68 -21.01 12.77
N VAL A 300 -2.54 -21.50 12.26
CA VAL A 300 -2.48 -22.54 11.23
C VAL A 300 -2.16 -23.88 11.89
N LYS A 301 -3.09 -24.83 11.83
CA LYS A 301 -2.93 -26.16 12.44
C LYS A 301 -2.08 -27.08 11.55
N ASP A 302 -1.65 -28.22 12.13
CA ASP A 302 -0.69 -29.13 11.54
C ASP A 302 -1.03 -29.55 10.11
N TYR A 303 0.00 -29.66 9.26
CA TYR A 303 -0.05 -30.15 7.89
C TYR A 303 -0.94 -29.36 6.93
N ALA A 304 -1.36 -28.15 7.31
CA ALA A 304 -2.08 -27.27 6.41
C ALA A 304 -1.15 -26.75 5.29
N TRP A 305 -1.74 -26.45 4.13
CA TRP A 305 -1.03 -25.89 3.00
C TRP A 305 -1.70 -24.59 2.53
N ILE A 306 -0.99 -23.48 2.61
CA ILE A 306 -1.50 -22.16 2.21
C ILE A 306 -0.61 -21.60 1.10
N LYS A 307 -1.23 -21.31 -0.04
CA LYS A 307 -0.55 -20.76 -1.21
C LYS A 307 -1.38 -19.65 -1.83
N ASN A 308 -0.73 -18.60 -2.38
CA ASN A 308 -1.39 -17.49 -3.06
C ASN A 308 -2.60 -16.95 -2.28
N SER A 309 -2.48 -16.74 -0.97
CA SER A 309 -3.63 -16.44 -0.12
C SER A 309 -3.30 -15.39 0.94
N ILE A 310 -4.32 -14.69 1.39
CA ILE A 310 -4.24 -13.72 2.48
C ILE A 310 -5.15 -14.21 3.60
N VAL A 311 -4.59 -14.46 4.77
CA VAL A 311 -5.32 -14.89 5.96
C VAL A 311 -5.41 -13.69 6.91
N GLY A 312 -6.64 -13.18 7.10
CA GLY A 312 -6.94 -12.06 7.97
C GLY A 312 -6.74 -12.38 9.45
N TRP A 313 -6.80 -11.35 10.25
CA TRP A 313 -6.55 -11.38 11.70
C TRP A 313 -7.39 -12.42 12.43
N HIS A 314 -6.89 -12.96 13.53
CA HIS A 314 -7.59 -13.87 14.44
C HIS A 314 -8.19 -15.12 13.78
N SER A 315 -7.81 -15.42 12.56
CA SER A 315 -8.36 -16.54 11.79
C SER A 315 -7.66 -17.86 12.10
N SER A 316 -8.34 -18.98 11.89
CA SER A 316 -7.77 -20.29 12.10
C SER A 316 -7.97 -21.21 10.89
N ILE A 317 -6.91 -21.98 10.56
CA ILE A 317 -6.89 -22.96 9.47
C ILE A 317 -6.77 -24.35 10.05
N GLY A 318 -7.72 -25.22 9.72
CA GLY A 318 -7.77 -26.60 10.21
C GLY A 318 -6.62 -27.47 9.69
N ARG A 319 -6.41 -28.63 10.37
CA ARG A 319 -5.41 -29.62 9.96
C ARG A 319 -5.69 -30.14 8.56
N TRP A 320 -4.64 -30.34 7.77
CA TRP A 320 -4.72 -30.87 6.41
C TRP A 320 -5.54 -30.03 5.44
N SER A 321 -5.93 -28.80 5.82
CA SER A 321 -6.67 -27.93 4.93
C SER A 321 -5.75 -27.20 3.97
N ARG A 322 -6.27 -26.92 2.77
CA ARG A 322 -5.54 -26.26 1.69
C ARG A 322 -6.25 -24.98 1.25
N LEU A 323 -5.49 -23.88 1.21
CA LEU A 323 -5.93 -22.59 0.64
C LEU A 323 -5.08 -22.27 -0.59
N ASP A 324 -5.73 -21.89 -1.71
CA ASP A 324 -5.06 -21.49 -2.95
C ASP A 324 -5.92 -20.49 -3.75
N GLY A 325 -5.50 -20.11 -4.97
CA GLY A 325 -6.31 -19.40 -5.96
C GLY A 325 -6.63 -17.94 -5.62
N VAL A 326 -5.78 -17.26 -4.87
CA VAL A 326 -6.06 -15.90 -4.33
C VAL A 326 -7.22 -15.92 -3.32
N THR A 327 -7.22 -16.93 -2.43
CA THR A 327 -8.16 -16.98 -1.31
C THR A 327 -7.85 -15.86 -0.32
N VAL A 328 -8.89 -15.14 0.11
CA VAL A 328 -8.78 -14.05 1.09
C VAL A 328 -9.76 -14.32 2.23
N LEU A 329 -9.23 -14.50 3.42
CA LEU A 329 -10.04 -14.61 4.62
C LEU A 329 -10.12 -13.24 5.30
N GLY A 330 -11.32 -12.85 5.71
CA GLY A 330 -11.53 -11.68 6.56
C GLY A 330 -11.01 -11.89 7.98
N ASP A 331 -11.39 -11.01 8.87
CA ASP A 331 -11.10 -11.11 10.30
C ASP A 331 -11.93 -12.23 10.94
N ASP A 332 -11.34 -12.99 11.88
CA ASP A 332 -12.01 -14.03 12.68
C ASP A 332 -12.75 -15.07 11.82
N VAL A 333 -12.03 -15.62 10.82
CA VAL A 333 -12.54 -16.68 9.94
C VAL A 333 -11.94 -18.04 10.36
N HIS A 334 -12.80 -19.05 10.50
CA HIS A 334 -12.40 -20.38 10.94
C HIS A 334 -12.64 -21.41 9.83
N ILE A 335 -11.56 -22.00 9.31
CA ILE A 335 -11.62 -23.10 8.34
C ILE A 335 -11.50 -24.42 9.08
N GLY A 336 -12.45 -25.33 8.85
CA GLY A 336 -12.46 -26.68 9.39
C GLY A 336 -11.27 -27.53 8.93
N HIS A 337 -11.22 -28.77 9.39
CA HIS A 337 -10.18 -29.73 9.01
C HIS A 337 -10.42 -30.31 7.60
N GLU A 338 -9.34 -30.66 6.90
CA GLU A 338 -9.36 -31.42 5.65
C GLU A 338 -10.16 -30.73 4.52
N LEU A 339 -10.18 -29.39 4.50
CA LEU A 339 -10.94 -28.61 3.53
C LEU A 339 -10.04 -28.04 2.43
N TYR A 340 -10.60 -27.92 1.24
CA TYR A 340 -10.01 -27.22 0.11
C TYR A 340 -10.77 -25.92 -0.17
N ILE A 341 -10.08 -24.80 -0.10
CA ILE A 341 -10.61 -23.45 -0.34
C ILE A 341 -9.84 -22.83 -1.50
N ASN A 342 -10.52 -22.56 -2.61
CA ASN A 342 -9.92 -22.09 -3.84
C ASN A 342 -10.54 -20.76 -4.30
N GLY A 343 -9.78 -19.68 -4.24
CA GLY A 343 -10.18 -18.37 -4.76
C GLY A 343 -11.35 -17.72 -4.03
N ALA A 344 -11.65 -18.15 -2.80
CA ALA A 344 -12.76 -17.61 -2.04
C ALA A 344 -12.41 -16.31 -1.32
N SER A 345 -13.34 -15.35 -1.36
CA SER A 345 -13.35 -14.17 -0.50
C SER A 345 -14.33 -14.43 0.66
N VAL A 346 -13.82 -14.81 1.82
CA VAL A 346 -14.62 -15.17 3.00
C VAL A 346 -14.81 -13.95 3.87
N LEU A 347 -16.07 -13.58 4.13
CA LEU A 347 -16.41 -12.42 4.95
C LEU A 347 -15.99 -12.65 6.42
N PRO A 348 -15.80 -11.57 7.22
CA PRO A 348 -15.44 -11.69 8.62
C PRO A 348 -16.41 -12.53 9.45
N HIS A 349 -15.89 -13.15 10.52
CA HIS A 349 -16.67 -13.90 11.51
C HIS A 349 -17.40 -15.12 10.94
N LYS A 350 -16.77 -15.86 10.03
CA LYS A 350 -17.35 -17.06 9.39
C LYS A 350 -16.61 -18.33 9.76
N SER A 351 -17.38 -19.41 9.91
CA SER A 351 -16.85 -20.78 10.05
C SER A 351 -17.19 -21.59 8.80
N ILE A 352 -16.17 -22.12 8.14
CA ILE A 352 -16.30 -22.89 6.91
C ILE A 352 -16.06 -24.36 7.23
N ASN A 353 -17.07 -25.20 6.98
CA ASN A 353 -17.04 -26.63 7.27
C ASN A 353 -17.26 -27.51 6.02
N ALA A 354 -17.16 -26.91 4.83
CA ALA A 354 -17.26 -27.58 3.54
C ALA A 354 -16.25 -27.02 2.55
N ASN A 355 -15.90 -27.80 1.54
CA ASN A 355 -15.00 -27.36 0.47
C ASN A 355 -15.62 -26.19 -0.32
N VAL A 356 -14.76 -25.24 -0.71
CA VAL A 356 -15.08 -24.15 -1.65
C VAL A 356 -14.13 -24.29 -2.83
N CYS A 357 -14.56 -25.03 -3.85
CA CYS A 357 -13.70 -25.42 -4.98
C CYS A 357 -13.59 -24.35 -6.07
N GLU A 358 -14.53 -23.40 -6.12
CA GLU A 358 -14.59 -22.34 -7.14
C GLU A 358 -14.48 -20.95 -6.51
N PRO A 359 -13.87 -19.99 -7.22
CA PRO A 359 -13.79 -18.61 -6.76
C PRO A 359 -15.18 -18.00 -6.51
N GLY A 360 -15.31 -17.32 -5.38
CA GLY A 360 -16.60 -16.70 -5.01
C GLY A 360 -16.54 -15.98 -3.67
N ILE A 361 -17.64 -15.32 -3.32
CA ILE A 361 -17.82 -14.67 -2.03
C ILE A 361 -18.57 -15.63 -1.11
N VAL A 362 -17.99 -15.88 0.07
CA VAL A 362 -18.63 -16.68 1.12
C VAL A 362 -19.12 -15.74 2.22
N MET A 363 -20.46 -15.68 2.34
CA MET A 363 -21.15 -14.75 3.25
C MET A 363 -21.63 -15.44 4.52
#